data_bf1ad144069426d9c3e5860bc9235ea5
#
_entry.id   bf1ad144069426d9c3e5860bc9235ea5
#
_cell.length_a   1.000
_cell.length_b   1.000
_cell.length_c   1.000
_cell.angle_alpha   90.00
_cell.angle_beta   90.00
_cell.angle_gamma   90.00
#
_symmetry.space_group_name_H-M   'P 1'
#
loop_
_entity.id
_entity.type
_entity.pdbx_description
1 polymer ?
#
loop_
_entity_poly.entity_id
_entity_poly.type
_entity_poly.pdbx_seq_one_letter_code
_entity_poly.pdbx_strand_id
1 'polypeptide(L)'
;EKFKLNTKPGTKEELLHIWDVVTSEIDENWPQIRPERFQEVEAAFGQYEGTITSTIFYFIDNEIHHRGQGYVYLRSLGIEPPPFWER
;
A
#
# COMPACT_ATOMS: atom_id res chain seq x y z
N GLU A 1 -15.93 -8.53 -0.81
CA GLU A 1 -15.30 -8.75 -2.12
C GLU A 1 -13.80 -8.54 -2.04
N LYS A 2 -13.04 -9.52 -2.48
CA LYS A 2 -11.59 -9.41 -2.45
C LYS A 2 -11.07 -8.76 -3.73
N PHE A 3 -10.11 -7.86 -3.58
CA PHE A 3 -9.43 -7.24 -4.70
C PHE A 3 -8.60 -8.26 -5.47
N LYS A 4 -8.67 -8.21 -6.79
CA LYS A 4 -7.86 -9.04 -7.68
C LYS A 4 -6.64 -8.26 -8.14
N LEU A 5 -5.44 -8.73 -7.78
CA LEU A 5 -4.18 -8.02 -8.02
C LEU A 5 -3.91 -7.76 -9.50
N ASN A 6 -4.41 -8.59 -10.40
CA ASN A 6 -4.18 -8.44 -11.83
C ASN A 6 -5.23 -7.60 -12.55
N THR A 7 -6.19 -7.02 -11.81
CA THR A 7 -7.23 -6.18 -12.40
C THR A 7 -6.78 -4.73 -12.36
N LYS A 8 -6.67 -4.11 -13.54
CA LYS A 8 -6.32 -2.70 -13.63
C LYS A 8 -7.58 -1.85 -13.71
N PRO A 9 -7.69 -0.78 -12.90
CA PRO A 9 -8.81 0.13 -13.03
C PRO A 9 -8.72 0.89 -14.35
N GLY A 10 -9.86 1.06 -15.02
CA GLY A 10 -9.93 1.81 -16.27
C GLY A 10 -10.31 3.27 -16.10
N THR A 11 -10.82 3.64 -14.94
CA THR A 11 -11.26 5.00 -14.63
C THR A 11 -10.79 5.44 -13.27
N LYS A 12 -10.82 6.75 -13.01
CA LYS A 12 -10.50 7.32 -11.71
C LYS A 12 -11.46 6.78 -10.63
N GLU A 13 -12.73 6.68 -10.95
CA GLU A 13 -13.74 6.18 -10.01
C GLU A 13 -13.46 4.74 -9.62
N GLU A 14 -13.09 3.91 -10.57
CA GLU A 14 -12.71 2.52 -10.29
C GLU A 14 -11.46 2.47 -9.40
N LEU A 15 -10.48 3.31 -9.67
CA LEU A 15 -9.28 3.39 -8.84
C LEU A 15 -9.61 3.79 -7.41
N LEU A 16 -10.45 4.80 -7.22
CA LEU A 16 -10.85 5.26 -5.89
C LEU A 16 -11.65 4.18 -5.16
N HIS A 17 -12.48 3.43 -5.89
CA HIS A 17 -13.22 2.32 -5.29
C HIS A 17 -12.27 1.23 -4.78
N ILE A 18 -11.28 0.85 -5.59
CA ILE A 18 -10.26 -0.13 -5.18
C ILE A 18 -9.50 0.37 -3.95
N TRP A 19 -9.15 1.64 -3.94
CA TRP A 19 -8.48 2.26 -2.81
C TRP A 19 -9.28 2.12 -1.52
N ASP A 20 -10.58 2.42 -1.60
CA ASP A 20 -11.47 2.33 -0.45
C ASP A 20 -11.63 0.89 0.04
N VAL A 21 -11.75 -0.06 -0.88
CA VAL A 21 -11.85 -1.48 -0.55
C VAL A 21 -10.61 -1.97 0.17
N VAL A 22 -9.43 -1.66 -0.36
CA VAL A 22 -8.15 -2.06 0.23
C VAL A 22 -7.94 -1.41 1.59
N THR A 23 -8.29 -0.13 1.72
CA THR A 23 -8.19 0.58 3.00
C THR A 23 -9.08 -0.07 4.05
N SER A 24 -10.30 -0.43 3.68
CA SER A 24 -11.21 -1.12 4.61
C SER A 24 -10.67 -2.49 5.02
N GLU A 25 -10.05 -3.22 4.11
CA GLU A 25 -9.44 -4.51 4.43
C GLU A 25 -8.27 -4.34 5.41
N ILE A 26 -7.46 -3.31 5.24
CA ILE A 26 -6.37 -3.01 6.17
C ILE A 26 -6.94 -2.68 7.55
N ASP A 27 -7.93 -1.80 7.61
CA ASP A 27 -8.54 -1.38 8.87
C ASP A 27 -9.19 -2.55 9.61
N GLU A 28 -9.76 -3.49 8.88
CA GLU A 28 -10.39 -4.67 9.46
C GLU A 28 -9.37 -5.70 9.94
N ASN A 29 -8.30 -5.92 9.19
CA ASN A 29 -7.36 -7.01 9.45
C ASN A 29 -6.20 -6.61 10.35
N TRP A 30 -5.76 -5.36 10.30
CA TRP A 30 -4.62 -4.89 11.07
C TRP A 30 -4.76 -5.17 12.58
N PRO A 31 -5.90 -4.85 13.24
CA PRO A 31 -6.04 -5.11 14.66
C PRO A 31 -6.04 -6.59 15.04
N GLN A 32 -6.23 -7.48 14.07
CA GLN A 32 -6.27 -8.92 14.29
C GLN A 32 -4.89 -9.57 14.31
N ILE A 33 -3.87 -8.85 13.92
CA ILE A 33 -2.50 -9.37 13.94
C ILE A 33 -2.01 -9.38 15.40
N ARG A 34 -1.68 -10.56 15.89
CA ARG A 34 -1.15 -10.69 17.24
C ARG A 34 0.30 -10.21 17.28
N PRO A 35 0.70 -9.47 18.34
CA PRO A 35 2.05 -8.90 18.42
C PRO A 35 3.18 -9.91 18.23
N GLU A 36 3.02 -11.13 18.71
CA GLU A 36 4.04 -12.17 18.59
C GLU A 36 4.31 -12.59 17.14
N ARG A 37 3.36 -12.32 16.23
CA ARG A 37 3.53 -12.67 14.82
C ARG A 37 4.53 -11.79 14.10
N PHE A 38 4.79 -10.59 14.61
CA PHE A 38 5.66 -9.64 13.90
C PHE A 38 7.09 -10.14 13.74
N GLN A 39 7.53 -11.04 14.59
CA GLN A 39 8.88 -11.63 14.51
C GLN A 39 8.90 -12.97 13.77
N GLU A 40 7.77 -13.47 13.34
CA GLU A 40 7.71 -14.70 12.56
C GLU A 40 8.23 -14.47 11.14
N VAL A 41 8.92 -15.49 10.61
CA VAL A 41 9.44 -15.44 9.26
C VAL A 41 8.42 -16.06 8.32
N GLU A 42 8.07 -15.32 7.27
CA GLU A 42 7.18 -15.80 6.22
C GLU A 42 7.72 -15.36 4.87
N ALA A 43 7.35 -16.09 3.84
CA ALA A 43 7.69 -15.72 2.47
C ALA A 43 6.58 -14.85 1.88
N ALA A 44 6.81 -13.53 1.85
CA ALA A 44 5.85 -12.61 1.24
C ALA A 44 5.66 -12.98 -0.24
N PHE A 45 4.40 -13.11 -0.65
CA PHE A 45 4.04 -13.55 -2.02
C PHE A 45 4.66 -14.90 -2.39
N GLY A 46 5.03 -15.73 -1.39
CA GLY A 46 5.67 -17.01 -1.64
C GLY A 46 7.12 -16.93 -2.12
N GLN A 47 7.75 -15.74 -2.11
CA GLN A 47 9.06 -15.52 -2.71
C GLN A 47 10.08 -14.85 -1.79
N TYR A 48 9.63 -13.92 -0.94
CA TYR A 48 10.53 -13.04 -0.21
C TYR A 48 10.49 -13.38 1.29
N GLU A 49 11.45 -14.17 1.75
CA GLU A 49 11.53 -14.53 3.16
C GLU A 49 12.01 -13.37 4.01
N GLY A 50 11.37 -13.21 5.15
CA GLY A 50 11.73 -12.20 6.14
C GLY A 50 10.74 -12.21 7.27
N THR A 51 11.03 -11.45 8.32
CA THR A 51 10.07 -11.28 9.40
C THR A 51 8.87 -10.48 8.88
N ILE A 52 7.72 -10.66 9.50
CA ILE A 52 6.53 -9.89 9.15
C ILE A 52 6.82 -8.39 9.34
N THR A 53 7.56 -8.03 10.41
CA THR A 53 8.00 -6.64 10.61
C THR A 53 8.76 -6.11 9.41
N SER A 54 9.74 -6.85 8.90
CA SER A 54 10.53 -6.39 7.75
C SER A 54 9.68 -6.25 6.49
N THR A 55 8.72 -7.14 6.31
CA THR A 55 7.78 -7.07 5.18
C THR A 55 6.91 -5.82 5.26
N ILE A 56 6.42 -5.48 6.47
CA ILE A 56 5.63 -4.27 6.68
C ILE A 56 6.46 -3.03 6.37
N PHE A 57 7.71 -2.97 6.83
CA PHE A 57 8.60 -1.85 6.50
C PHE A 57 8.85 -1.74 5.01
N TYR A 58 8.98 -2.87 4.33
CA TYR A 58 9.09 -2.86 2.87
C TYR A 58 7.86 -2.23 2.22
N PHE A 59 6.65 -2.56 2.69
CA PHE A 59 5.44 -1.96 2.15
C PHE A 59 5.39 -0.46 2.38
N ILE A 60 5.83 0.01 3.54
CA ILE A 60 5.90 1.45 3.83
C ILE A 60 6.90 2.14 2.90
N ASP A 61 8.08 1.57 2.74
CA ASP A 61 9.11 2.13 1.87
C ASP A 61 8.63 2.16 0.41
N ASN A 62 7.95 1.11 -0.02
CA ASN A 62 7.38 1.02 -1.36
C ASN A 62 6.34 2.12 -1.60
N GLU A 63 5.46 2.36 -0.63
CA GLU A 63 4.47 3.43 -0.73
C GLU A 63 5.15 4.79 -0.85
N ILE A 64 6.12 5.08 0.00
CA ILE A 64 6.84 6.35 -0.02
C ILE A 64 7.53 6.56 -1.37
N HIS A 65 8.19 5.53 -1.89
CA HIS A 65 8.87 5.58 -3.18
C HIS A 65 7.89 5.91 -4.32
N HIS A 66 6.79 5.20 -4.40
CA HIS A 66 5.81 5.39 -5.47
C HIS A 66 5.04 6.69 -5.32
N ARG A 67 4.74 7.10 -4.10
CA ARG A 67 4.12 8.41 -3.86
C ARG A 67 5.03 9.54 -4.32
N GLY A 68 6.33 9.42 -4.06
CA GLY A 68 7.30 10.38 -4.57
C GLY A 68 7.30 10.48 -6.09
N GLN A 69 7.20 9.34 -6.77
CA GLN A 69 7.07 9.33 -8.23
C GLN A 69 5.79 10.04 -8.70
N GLY A 70 4.67 9.79 -8.02
CA GLY A 70 3.42 10.47 -8.32
C GLY A 70 3.52 11.98 -8.14
N TYR A 71 4.23 12.44 -7.12
CA TYR A 71 4.46 13.86 -6.89
C TYR A 71 5.23 14.51 -8.04
N VAL A 72 6.22 13.81 -8.58
CA VAL A 72 6.96 14.29 -9.76
C VAL A 72 6.01 14.45 -10.95
N TYR A 73 5.14 13.47 -11.19
CA TYR A 73 4.16 13.56 -12.27
C TYR A 73 3.20 14.73 -12.09
N LEU A 74 2.72 14.96 -10.87
CA LEU A 74 1.86 16.10 -10.60
C LEU A 74 2.57 17.42 -10.91
N ARG A 75 3.82 17.58 -10.48
CA ARG A 75 4.58 18.78 -10.76
C ARG A 75 4.82 18.99 -12.24
N SER A 76 5.02 17.92 -12.99
CA SER A 76 5.19 18.01 -14.43
C SER A 76 3.93 18.51 -15.14
N LEU A 77 2.76 18.34 -14.51
CA LEU A 77 1.49 18.85 -15.00
C LEU A 77 1.15 20.24 -14.45
N GLY A 78 2.06 20.85 -13.70
CA GLY A 78 1.82 22.16 -13.09
C GLY A 78 0.95 22.11 -11.84
N ILE A 79 0.79 20.93 -11.26
CA ILE A 79 -0.04 20.76 -10.06
C ILE A 79 0.88 20.60 -8.86
N GLU A 80 0.67 21.41 -7.83
CA GLU A 80 1.39 21.28 -6.58
C GLU A 80 0.85 20.09 -5.80
N PRO A 81 1.68 19.06 -5.47
CA PRO A 81 1.21 17.95 -4.67
C PRO A 81 1.00 18.36 -3.22
N PRO A 82 0.20 17.61 -2.47
CA PRO A 82 0.05 17.89 -1.04
C PRO A 82 1.39 17.71 -0.32
N PRO A 83 1.59 18.39 0.83
CA PRO A 83 2.80 18.18 1.62
C PRO A 83 2.97 16.71 2.00
N PHE A 84 4.19 16.22 1.97
CA PHE A 84 4.45 14.79 2.19
C PHE A 84 4.07 14.33 3.61
N TRP A 85 4.00 15.26 4.55
CA TRP A 85 3.66 14.95 5.95
C TRP A 85 2.14 14.91 6.22
N GLU A 86 1.33 15.33 5.27
CA GLU A 86 -0.13 15.23 5.38
C GLU A 86 -0.60 13.87 4.86
N ARG A 87 -1.27 13.14 5.74
CA ARG A 87 -1.79 11.82 5.41
C ARG A 87 -3.25 11.71 5.83
#